data_103b0e001af179219f4bcfd7235aa0c7
#
_entry.id   103b0e001af179219f4bcfd7235aa0c7
#
_cell.length_a   1.000
_cell.length_b   1.000
_cell.length_c   1.000
_cell.angle_alpha   90.00
_cell.angle_beta   90.00
_cell.angle_gamma   90.00
#
_symmetry.space_group_name_H-M   'P 1'
#
loop_
_entity.id
_entity.type
_entity.pdbx_description
1 polymer ?
#
loop_
_entity_poly.entity_id
_entity_poly.type
_entity_poly.pdbx_seq_one_letter_code
_entity_poly.pdbx_strand_id
1 'polypeptide(L)'
;MKAILPLVVAAIVGVACPALARPLNTIRELGSIGLCAHPNSLPFASKAGDPPGFQVEMGQAIARELGVPLRLDWIITQFQMRSAGCDIVLDVIADREAQGETRLAISKPYYRTGVTLAVPLTSELTSFKSLNGRTKVGVQVGSVAAMVIGQRNVPTSTFGFEVDSLEALANHEIDAAAVTPTAAAYFNLTHPDKALRILALDESEAILNWNVAVGMVRPDTALRDAIDEIMERLRADGTVERIYRRYGIILQSPK
;
A
#
# COMPACT_ATOMS: atom_id res chain seq x y z
N MET A 1 -64.24 34.09 -24.67
CA MET A 1 -63.50 34.12 -23.43
C MET A 1 -62.67 32.82 -23.38
N LYS A 2 -61.35 32.88 -23.61
CA LYS A 2 -60.48 31.73 -23.57
C LYS A 2 -59.74 31.79 -22.21
N ALA A 3 -59.99 30.83 -21.35
CA ALA A 3 -59.30 30.70 -20.08
C ALA A 3 -57.87 30.12 -20.32
N ILE A 4 -56.83 30.85 -19.93
CA ILE A 4 -55.44 30.42 -19.96
C ILE A 4 -55.16 29.82 -18.58
N LEU A 5 -54.89 28.51 -18.55
CA LEU A 5 -54.48 27.76 -17.35
C LEU A 5 -52.95 27.93 -17.13
N PRO A 6 -52.48 28.40 -16.00
CA PRO A 6 -51.01 28.51 -15.78
C PRO A 6 -50.40 27.13 -15.53
N LEU A 7 -49.40 26.74 -16.28
CA LEU A 7 -48.58 25.57 -16.08
C LEU A 7 -47.56 25.85 -14.96
N VAL A 8 -47.77 25.28 -13.79
CA VAL A 8 -46.79 25.35 -12.71
C VAL A 8 -45.72 24.28 -12.95
N VAL A 9 -44.54 24.70 -13.39
CA VAL A 9 -43.36 23.85 -13.49
C VAL A 9 -42.70 23.76 -12.10
N ALA A 10 -42.89 22.64 -11.39
CA ALA A 10 -42.17 22.35 -10.17
C ALA A 10 -40.72 22.02 -10.50
N ALA A 11 -39.81 22.93 -10.22
CA ALA A 11 -38.37 22.68 -10.30
C ALA A 11 -37.95 21.72 -9.17
N ILE A 12 -37.67 20.48 -9.52
CA ILE A 12 -37.04 19.52 -8.57
C ILE A 12 -35.58 19.98 -8.43
N VAL A 13 -35.28 20.69 -7.34
CA VAL A 13 -33.92 20.99 -6.92
C VAL A 13 -33.35 19.67 -6.40
N GLY A 14 -32.62 18.97 -7.26
CA GLY A 14 -31.81 17.83 -6.85
C GLY A 14 -30.75 18.32 -5.87
N VAL A 15 -30.95 18.05 -4.59
CA VAL A 15 -29.92 18.23 -3.56
C VAL A 15 -28.81 17.23 -3.91
N ALA A 16 -27.77 17.71 -4.59
CA ALA A 16 -26.53 16.96 -4.69
C ALA A 16 -26.00 16.74 -3.28
N CYS A 17 -26.28 15.58 -2.71
CA CYS A 17 -25.71 15.15 -1.45
C CYS A 17 -24.18 15.12 -1.68
N PRO A 18 -23.37 15.96 -1.02
CA PRO A 18 -21.93 15.81 -1.12
C PRO A 18 -21.62 14.37 -0.72
N ALA A 19 -20.79 13.70 -1.52
CA ALA A 19 -20.30 12.35 -1.16
C ALA A 19 -19.55 12.49 0.16
N LEU A 20 -20.27 12.39 1.25
CA LEU A 20 -19.77 12.42 2.62
C LEU A 20 -18.94 11.17 2.84
N ALA A 21 -17.85 11.32 3.58
CA ALA A 21 -17.18 10.23 4.27
C ALA A 21 -18.18 9.17 4.66
N ARG A 22 -17.82 7.88 4.52
CA ARG A 22 -18.70 6.84 5.08
C ARG A 22 -18.40 6.71 6.58
N PRO A 23 -19.29 7.24 7.46
CA PRO A 23 -19.18 7.05 8.90
C PRO A 23 -19.21 5.57 9.25
N LEU A 24 -18.66 5.20 10.39
CA LEU A 24 -18.72 3.82 10.88
C LEU A 24 -20.15 3.24 10.87
N ASN A 25 -21.14 4.06 11.27
CA ASN A 25 -22.54 3.64 11.23
C ASN A 25 -23.02 3.33 9.82
N THR A 26 -22.65 4.15 8.85
CA THR A 26 -22.99 3.90 7.44
C THR A 26 -22.34 2.61 6.91
N ILE A 27 -21.11 2.30 7.30
CA ILE A 27 -20.44 1.02 6.95
C ILE A 27 -21.25 -0.15 7.50
N ARG A 28 -21.72 -0.06 8.76
CA ARG A 28 -22.56 -1.07 9.40
C ARG A 28 -23.93 -1.20 8.74
N GLU A 29 -24.58 -0.10 8.39
CA GLU A 29 -25.88 -0.07 7.71
C GLU A 29 -25.78 -0.65 6.27
N LEU A 30 -24.73 -0.34 5.53
CA LEU A 30 -24.47 -0.90 4.21
C LEU A 30 -23.98 -2.35 4.26
N GLY A 31 -23.62 -2.84 5.44
CA GLY A 31 -23.21 -4.22 5.67
C GLY A 31 -21.89 -4.59 5.02
N SER A 32 -20.97 -3.65 4.73
CA SER A 32 -19.65 -3.97 4.19
C SER A 32 -18.67 -2.81 4.33
N ILE A 33 -17.36 -3.14 4.53
CA ILE A 33 -16.25 -2.21 4.42
C ILE A 33 -15.49 -2.45 3.11
N GLY A 34 -15.21 -1.37 2.36
CA GLY A 34 -14.50 -1.41 1.09
C GLY A 34 -12.99 -1.23 1.25
N LEU A 35 -12.19 -2.18 0.75
CA LEU A 35 -10.74 -2.06 0.65
C LEU A 35 -10.36 -1.74 -0.80
N CYS A 36 -9.67 -0.61 -1.02
CA CYS A 36 -8.97 -0.35 -2.27
C CYS A 36 -7.69 -1.20 -2.34
N ALA A 37 -7.54 -1.99 -3.40
CA ALA A 37 -6.39 -2.83 -3.64
C ALA A 37 -6.03 -2.88 -5.13
N HIS A 38 -4.74 -3.13 -5.44
CA HIS A 38 -4.30 -3.31 -6.81
C HIS A 38 -4.58 -4.75 -7.27
N PRO A 39 -5.15 -4.96 -8.48
CA PRO A 39 -5.56 -6.31 -8.91
C PRO A 39 -4.40 -7.27 -9.21
N ASN A 40 -3.19 -6.74 -9.44
CA ASN A 40 -2.01 -7.53 -9.81
C ASN A 40 -0.75 -6.93 -9.18
N SER A 41 -0.57 -7.09 -7.89
CA SER A 41 0.57 -6.57 -7.12
C SER A 41 0.91 -7.47 -5.94
N LEU A 42 1.20 -8.75 -6.21
CA LEU A 42 1.72 -9.63 -5.15
C LEU A 42 3.08 -9.12 -4.65
N PRO A 43 3.36 -9.26 -3.37
CA PRO A 43 2.57 -9.91 -2.31
C PRO A 43 1.44 -9.07 -1.69
N PHE A 44 1.24 -7.82 -2.14
CA PHE A 44 0.25 -6.90 -1.58
C PHE A 44 -1.19 -7.37 -1.83
N ALA A 45 -1.60 -7.46 -3.08
CA ALA A 45 -2.92 -7.93 -3.44
C ALA A 45 -2.95 -8.57 -4.83
N SER A 46 -3.87 -9.52 -5.02
CA SER A 46 -4.13 -10.18 -6.30
C SER A 46 -5.61 -10.48 -6.48
N LYS A 47 -6.14 -10.11 -7.64
CA LYS A 47 -7.50 -10.47 -8.05
C LYS A 47 -7.60 -11.94 -8.47
N ALA A 48 -6.48 -12.58 -8.80
CA ALA A 48 -6.42 -14.01 -9.12
C ALA A 48 -6.80 -14.92 -7.93
N GLY A 49 -6.62 -14.41 -6.69
CA GLY A 49 -7.22 -14.96 -5.50
C GLY A 49 -6.41 -16.01 -4.74
N ASP A 50 -5.38 -16.62 -5.31
CA ASP A 50 -4.54 -17.60 -4.61
C ASP A 50 -3.05 -17.44 -4.99
N PRO A 51 -2.22 -16.89 -4.10
CA PRO A 51 -2.62 -16.25 -2.84
C PRO A 51 -3.30 -14.89 -3.10
N PRO A 52 -4.22 -14.44 -2.21
CA PRO A 52 -4.95 -13.17 -2.39
C PRO A 52 -4.09 -11.93 -2.16
N GLY A 53 -2.96 -12.08 -1.48
CA GLY A 53 -2.11 -11.02 -1.02
C GLY A 53 -2.41 -10.58 0.41
N PHE A 54 -1.36 -10.14 1.13
CA PHE A 54 -1.48 -9.86 2.57
C PHE A 54 -2.42 -8.67 2.87
N GLN A 55 -2.56 -7.70 1.98
CA GLN A 55 -3.52 -6.60 2.16
C GLN A 55 -4.97 -7.10 2.14
N VAL A 56 -5.30 -8.04 1.28
CA VAL A 56 -6.63 -8.65 1.24
C VAL A 56 -6.90 -9.42 2.53
N GLU A 57 -5.94 -10.19 3.02
CA GLU A 57 -6.06 -10.94 4.28
C GLU A 57 -6.17 -10.02 5.50
N MET A 58 -5.40 -8.92 5.53
CA MET A 58 -5.51 -7.88 6.55
C MET A 58 -6.89 -7.18 6.51
N GLY A 59 -7.35 -6.82 5.31
CA GLY A 59 -8.69 -6.27 5.11
C GLY A 59 -9.79 -7.20 5.62
N GLN A 60 -9.65 -8.51 5.37
CA GLN A 60 -10.57 -9.54 5.92
C GLN A 60 -10.50 -9.60 7.46
N ALA A 61 -9.31 -9.46 8.05
CA ALA A 61 -9.17 -9.44 9.50
C ALA A 61 -9.85 -8.20 10.10
N ILE A 62 -9.63 -7.02 9.53
CA ILE A 62 -10.29 -5.77 9.94
C ILE A 62 -11.81 -5.87 9.79
N ALA A 63 -12.29 -6.39 8.66
CA ALA A 63 -13.73 -6.53 8.39
C ALA A 63 -14.40 -7.48 9.41
N ARG A 64 -13.77 -8.58 9.78
CA ARG A 64 -14.23 -9.51 10.82
C ARG A 64 -14.36 -8.82 12.18
N GLU A 65 -13.35 -8.02 12.58
CA GLU A 65 -13.38 -7.26 13.83
C GLU A 65 -14.48 -6.20 13.85
N LEU A 66 -14.81 -5.61 12.69
CA LEU A 66 -15.94 -4.68 12.55
C LEU A 66 -17.31 -5.36 12.50
N GLY A 67 -17.34 -6.70 12.33
CA GLY A 67 -18.58 -7.47 12.18
C GLY A 67 -19.27 -7.29 10.84
N VAL A 68 -18.55 -6.96 9.77
CA VAL A 68 -19.08 -6.75 8.42
C VAL A 68 -18.22 -7.50 7.37
N PRO A 69 -18.78 -7.91 6.22
CA PRO A 69 -18.05 -8.44 5.10
C PRO A 69 -17.04 -7.44 4.50
N LEU A 70 -15.91 -7.95 3.97
CA LEU A 70 -14.99 -7.18 3.15
C LEU A 70 -15.52 -7.09 1.71
N ARG A 71 -15.54 -5.87 1.15
CA ARG A 71 -15.69 -5.61 -0.27
C ARG A 71 -14.33 -5.21 -0.84
N LEU A 72 -13.95 -5.78 -1.99
CA LEU A 72 -12.71 -5.43 -2.70
C LEU A 72 -13.02 -4.48 -3.85
N ASP A 73 -12.43 -3.29 -3.80
CA ASP A 73 -12.53 -2.27 -4.83
C ASP A 73 -11.17 -2.20 -5.54
N TRP A 74 -11.11 -2.79 -6.75
CA TRP A 74 -9.87 -2.88 -7.50
C TRP A 74 -9.53 -1.56 -8.19
N ILE A 75 -8.34 -1.04 -7.91
CA ILE A 75 -7.82 0.21 -8.48
C ILE A 75 -6.42 0.00 -9.05
N ILE A 76 -6.08 0.73 -10.10
CA ILE A 76 -4.74 0.73 -10.71
C ILE A 76 -3.90 1.90 -10.19
N THR A 77 -4.55 3.01 -9.88
CA THR A 77 -3.88 4.22 -9.38
C THR A 77 -4.61 4.78 -8.16
N GLN A 78 -3.88 5.46 -7.29
CA GLN A 78 -4.45 6.13 -6.12
C GLN A 78 -5.54 7.16 -6.45
N PHE A 79 -5.52 7.74 -7.64
CA PHE A 79 -6.53 8.71 -8.07
C PHE A 79 -7.92 8.09 -8.22
N GLN A 80 -8.00 6.78 -8.42
CA GLN A 80 -9.27 6.04 -8.53
C GLN A 80 -9.95 5.80 -7.17
N MET A 81 -9.25 5.97 -6.03
CA MET A 81 -9.83 5.69 -4.70
C MET A 81 -11.15 6.40 -4.45
N ARG A 82 -11.28 7.67 -4.90
CA ARG A 82 -12.52 8.44 -4.69
C ARG A 82 -13.69 7.92 -5.51
N SER A 83 -13.43 7.50 -6.75
CA SER A 83 -14.47 6.98 -7.66
C SER A 83 -14.81 5.52 -7.36
N ALA A 84 -13.86 4.74 -6.85
CA ALA A 84 -14.09 3.36 -6.45
C ALA A 84 -14.97 3.23 -5.20
N GLY A 85 -15.00 4.27 -4.36
CA GLY A 85 -15.85 4.28 -3.16
C GLY A 85 -15.39 3.33 -2.05
N CYS A 86 -14.09 3.01 -2.01
CA CYS A 86 -13.51 2.27 -0.90
C CYS A 86 -13.42 3.13 0.37
N ASP A 87 -13.37 2.47 1.52
CA ASP A 87 -13.29 3.10 2.83
C ASP A 87 -11.86 3.14 3.35
N ILE A 88 -11.10 2.07 3.11
CA ILE A 88 -9.75 1.89 3.59
C ILE A 88 -8.79 1.51 2.45
N VAL A 89 -7.53 1.82 2.67
CA VAL A 89 -6.38 1.35 1.90
C VAL A 89 -5.26 0.98 2.88
N LEU A 90 -4.53 -0.09 2.63
CA LEU A 90 -3.49 -0.59 3.54
C LEU A 90 -2.10 -0.16 3.10
N ASP A 91 -1.15 -0.22 4.02
CA ASP A 91 0.27 0.06 3.82
C ASP A 91 0.57 1.46 3.26
N VAL A 92 -0.24 2.45 3.65
CA VAL A 92 0.08 3.85 3.31
C VAL A 92 1.21 4.37 4.21
N ILE A 93 2.02 5.26 3.68
CA ILE A 93 3.05 5.95 4.47
C ILE A 93 2.39 6.71 5.61
N ALA A 94 2.80 6.43 6.85
CA ALA A 94 2.23 7.02 8.07
C ALA A 94 2.77 8.44 8.32
N ASP A 95 2.68 9.29 7.29
CA ASP A 95 3.09 10.68 7.32
C ASP A 95 1.99 11.55 6.72
N ARG A 96 1.55 12.57 7.45
CA ARG A 96 0.44 13.44 7.02
C ARG A 96 0.79 14.29 5.81
N GLU A 97 2.04 14.71 5.70
CA GLU A 97 2.51 15.53 4.59
C GLU A 97 2.58 14.68 3.32
N ALA A 98 3.09 13.45 3.42
CA ALA A 98 3.08 12.47 2.33
C ALA A 98 1.65 12.15 1.84
N GLN A 99 0.62 12.29 2.71
CA GLN A 99 -0.79 12.07 2.36
C GLN A 99 -1.50 13.34 1.85
N GLY A 100 -0.78 14.46 1.66
CA GLY A 100 -1.37 15.74 1.26
C GLY A 100 -2.21 15.68 -0.03
N GLU A 101 -1.73 14.95 -1.04
CA GLU A 101 -2.43 14.80 -2.33
C GLU A 101 -3.62 13.84 -2.23
N THR A 102 -3.48 12.73 -1.52
CA THR A 102 -4.53 11.71 -1.36
C THR A 102 -5.62 12.16 -0.39
N ARG A 103 -5.28 13.02 0.55
CA ARG A 103 -6.14 13.47 1.66
C ARG A 103 -6.69 12.31 2.49
N LEU A 104 -5.91 11.26 2.64
CA LEU A 104 -6.24 10.16 3.53
C LEU A 104 -6.05 10.58 4.98
N ALA A 105 -6.97 10.21 5.84
CA ALA A 105 -6.68 10.11 7.25
C ALA A 105 -5.93 8.82 7.51
N ILE A 106 -4.97 8.82 8.42
CA ILE A 106 -4.13 7.67 8.73
C ILE A 106 -4.36 7.20 10.16
N SER A 107 -4.35 5.88 10.36
CA SER A 107 -4.35 5.23 11.66
C SER A 107 -3.03 5.44 12.39
N LYS A 108 -2.93 4.94 13.63
CA LYS A 108 -1.63 4.67 14.26
C LYS A 108 -0.82 3.71 13.37
N PRO A 109 0.50 3.90 13.26
CA PRO A 109 1.33 3.02 12.45
C PRO A 109 1.38 1.61 13.06
N TYR A 110 1.43 0.58 12.20
CA TYR A 110 1.46 -0.81 12.64
C TYR A 110 2.74 -1.56 12.31
N TYR A 111 3.54 -1.11 11.33
CA TYR A 111 4.90 -1.58 11.16
C TYR A 111 5.78 -0.53 10.47
N ARG A 112 7.10 -0.79 10.44
CA ARG A 112 8.09 0.02 9.75
C ARG A 112 8.60 -0.70 8.51
N THR A 113 8.76 0.03 7.44
CA THR A 113 9.32 -0.43 6.17
C THR A 113 10.13 0.69 5.51
N GLY A 114 10.47 0.50 4.26
CA GLY A 114 11.20 1.48 3.47
C GLY A 114 11.66 0.90 2.16
N VAL A 115 12.73 1.47 1.62
CA VAL A 115 13.47 0.94 0.48
C VAL A 115 14.76 0.30 0.98
N THR A 116 15.04 -0.90 0.53
CA THR A 116 16.32 -1.60 0.74
C THR A 116 16.97 -1.90 -0.60
N LEU A 117 18.20 -2.37 -0.58
CA LEU A 117 18.84 -2.99 -1.74
C LEU A 117 18.71 -4.51 -1.64
N ALA A 118 18.13 -5.12 -2.65
CA ALA A 118 18.34 -6.53 -2.97
C ALA A 118 19.53 -6.66 -3.88
N VAL A 119 20.42 -7.62 -3.59
CA VAL A 119 21.67 -7.84 -4.34
C VAL A 119 21.92 -9.34 -4.50
N PRO A 120 22.71 -9.78 -5.50
CA PRO A 120 23.17 -11.16 -5.58
C PRO A 120 23.87 -11.60 -4.29
N LEU A 121 23.81 -12.89 -3.96
CA LEU A 121 24.47 -13.42 -2.75
C LEU A 121 25.98 -13.16 -2.73
N THR A 122 26.61 -13.07 -3.89
CA THR A 122 28.05 -12.82 -4.09
C THR A 122 28.42 -11.34 -4.11
N SER A 123 27.45 -10.43 -4.08
CA SER A 123 27.69 -8.98 -4.17
C SER A 123 28.42 -8.45 -2.93
N GLU A 124 29.34 -7.50 -3.14
CA GLU A 124 30.04 -6.78 -2.07
C GLU A 124 29.30 -5.53 -1.59
N LEU A 125 28.19 -5.16 -2.24
CA LEU A 125 27.36 -4.02 -1.82
C LEU A 125 26.77 -4.24 -0.43
N THR A 126 26.89 -3.23 0.44
CA THR A 126 26.44 -3.30 1.85
C THR A 126 25.44 -2.22 2.22
N SER A 127 25.33 -1.15 1.43
CA SER A 127 24.40 -0.03 1.68
C SER A 127 24.21 0.81 0.41
N PHE A 128 23.31 1.78 0.47
CA PHE A 128 23.15 2.78 -0.60
C PHE A 128 24.42 3.62 -0.83
N LYS A 129 25.28 3.76 0.17
CA LYS A 129 26.55 4.50 0.06
C LYS A 129 27.61 3.76 -0.76
N SER A 130 27.48 2.43 -0.91
CA SER A 130 28.37 1.64 -1.74
C SER A 130 28.03 1.69 -3.22
N LEU A 131 26.89 2.25 -3.60
CA LEU A 131 26.52 2.48 -5.00
C LEU A 131 27.44 3.52 -5.64
N ASN A 132 27.76 3.30 -6.92
CA ASN A 132 28.63 4.18 -7.69
C ASN A 132 28.25 4.19 -9.18
N GLY A 133 28.94 4.97 -9.99
CA GLY A 133 28.66 5.13 -11.42
C GLY A 133 28.84 3.86 -12.28
N ARG A 134 29.24 2.72 -11.71
CA ARG A 134 29.33 1.42 -12.39
C ARG A 134 28.22 0.46 -11.96
N THR A 135 27.52 0.79 -10.87
CA THR A 135 26.44 -0.05 -10.31
C THR A 135 25.12 0.28 -11.00
N LYS A 136 24.59 -0.65 -11.78
CA LYS A 136 23.28 -0.50 -12.43
C LYS A 136 22.17 -0.93 -11.48
N VAL A 137 21.29 0.00 -11.07
CA VAL A 137 20.25 -0.24 -10.06
C VAL A 137 18.86 -0.26 -10.70
N GLY A 138 18.11 -1.33 -10.45
CA GLY A 138 16.70 -1.41 -10.79
C GLY A 138 15.83 -0.60 -9.80
N VAL A 139 14.89 0.16 -10.33
CA VAL A 139 13.95 0.96 -9.54
C VAL A 139 12.55 0.89 -10.16
N GLN A 140 11.52 0.90 -9.34
CA GLN A 140 10.14 1.04 -9.84
C GLN A 140 9.88 2.49 -10.26
N VAL A 141 9.26 2.68 -11.43
CA VAL A 141 8.88 4.02 -11.93
C VAL A 141 7.98 4.74 -10.92
N GLY A 142 8.27 6.02 -10.68
CA GLY A 142 7.49 6.86 -9.75
C GLY A 142 7.67 6.53 -8.26
N SER A 143 8.57 5.61 -7.90
CA SER A 143 8.87 5.28 -6.51
C SER A 143 9.81 6.29 -5.84
N VAL A 144 9.80 6.30 -4.49
CA VAL A 144 10.80 7.05 -3.69
C VAL A 144 12.21 6.59 -4.03
N ALA A 145 12.41 5.29 -4.28
CA ALA A 145 13.70 4.74 -4.72
C ALA A 145 14.18 5.39 -6.03
N ALA A 146 13.30 5.47 -7.04
CA ALA A 146 13.66 6.08 -8.33
C ALA A 146 14.07 7.56 -8.17
N MET A 147 13.35 8.31 -7.33
CA MET A 147 13.67 9.71 -7.04
C MET A 147 15.04 9.84 -6.36
N VAL A 148 15.29 9.08 -5.30
CA VAL A 148 16.52 9.20 -4.49
C VAL A 148 17.74 8.70 -5.25
N ILE A 149 17.65 7.54 -5.92
CA ILE A 149 18.78 6.96 -6.68
C ILE A 149 19.09 7.83 -7.91
N GLY A 150 18.06 8.34 -8.60
CA GLY A 150 18.24 9.20 -9.76
C GLY A 150 19.00 10.50 -9.46
N GLN A 151 19.01 10.98 -8.22
CA GLN A 151 19.77 12.16 -7.79
C GLN A 151 21.26 11.85 -7.49
N ARG A 152 21.68 10.59 -7.50
CA ARG A 152 23.03 10.16 -7.05
C ARG A 152 24.02 9.86 -8.17
N ASN A 153 23.69 10.16 -9.42
CA ASN A 153 24.51 9.79 -10.59
C ASN A 153 24.83 8.27 -10.65
N VAL A 154 23.90 7.44 -10.21
CA VAL A 154 23.95 5.99 -10.29
C VAL A 154 23.12 5.56 -11.50
N PRO A 155 23.66 4.71 -12.41
CA PRO A 155 22.90 4.20 -13.54
C PRO A 155 21.64 3.44 -13.07
N THR A 156 20.48 3.84 -13.59
CA THR A 156 19.21 3.20 -13.22
C THR A 156 18.54 2.52 -14.40
N SER A 157 17.88 1.39 -14.13
CA SER A 157 16.88 0.77 -15.01
C SER A 157 15.53 0.88 -14.35
N THR A 158 14.54 1.41 -15.07
CA THR A 158 13.18 1.59 -14.56
C THR A 158 12.27 0.43 -14.96
N PHE A 159 11.49 -0.07 -14.01
CA PHE A 159 10.54 -1.16 -14.16
C PHE A 159 9.13 -0.73 -13.78
N GLY A 160 8.12 -1.44 -14.28
CA GLY A 160 6.72 -1.19 -13.93
C GLY A 160 6.40 -1.60 -12.49
N PHE A 161 6.97 -2.73 -12.06
CA PHE A 161 6.79 -3.29 -10.71
C PHE A 161 8.13 -3.67 -10.09
N GLU A 162 8.17 -3.75 -8.76
CA GLU A 162 9.37 -4.18 -8.02
C GLU A 162 9.77 -5.62 -8.38
N VAL A 163 8.80 -6.51 -8.62
CA VAL A 163 9.07 -7.90 -9.00
C VAL A 163 9.86 -7.99 -10.31
N ASP A 164 9.55 -7.15 -11.29
CA ASP A 164 10.28 -7.13 -12.57
C ASP A 164 11.76 -6.77 -12.37
N SER A 165 12.05 -5.84 -11.44
CA SER A 165 13.44 -5.49 -11.10
C SER A 165 14.16 -6.60 -10.33
N LEU A 166 13.44 -7.37 -9.49
CA LEU A 166 14.00 -8.53 -8.79
C LEU A 166 14.30 -9.68 -9.77
N GLU A 167 13.43 -9.90 -10.75
CA GLU A 167 13.68 -10.88 -11.83
C GLU A 167 14.90 -10.49 -12.68
N ALA A 168 14.99 -9.21 -13.08
CA ALA A 168 16.15 -8.70 -13.83
C ALA A 168 17.45 -8.85 -13.01
N LEU A 169 17.41 -8.61 -11.69
CA LEU A 169 18.54 -8.83 -10.80
C LEU A 169 18.92 -10.30 -10.72
N ALA A 170 17.96 -11.19 -10.55
CA ALA A 170 18.18 -12.63 -10.50
C ALA A 170 18.75 -13.20 -11.82
N ASN A 171 18.44 -12.55 -12.94
CA ASN A 171 18.97 -12.85 -14.26
C ASN A 171 20.30 -12.13 -14.58
N HIS A 172 20.89 -11.40 -13.62
CA HIS A 172 22.14 -10.64 -13.78
C HIS A 172 22.10 -9.51 -14.84
N GLU A 173 20.91 -8.95 -15.12
CA GLU A 173 20.73 -7.82 -16.05
C GLU A 173 21.03 -6.47 -15.39
N ILE A 174 20.98 -6.43 -14.05
CA ILE A 174 21.30 -5.31 -13.17
C ILE A 174 22.12 -5.81 -11.97
N ASP A 175 22.77 -4.90 -11.24
CA ASP A 175 23.69 -5.24 -10.14
C ASP A 175 23.00 -5.18 -8.77
N ALA A 176 21.94 -4.39 -8.65
CA ALA A 176 21.13 -4.25 -7.45
C ALA A 176 19.69 -3.84 -7.80
N ALA A 177 18.73 -4.12 -6.93
CA ALA A 177 17.37 -3.62 -7.03
C ALA A 177 17.02 -2.83 -5.77
N ALA A 178 16.59 -1.59 -5.93
CA ALA A 178 16.09 -0.75 -4.83
C ALA A 178 14.57 -0.95 -4.72
N VAL A 179 14.18 -1.78 -3.77
CA VAL A 179 12.83 -2.32 -3.61
C VAL A 179 12.40 -2.29 -2.14
N THR A 180 11.13 -2.53 -1.87
CA THR A 180 10.68 -2.76 -0.49
C THR A 180 11.20 -4.10 0.03
N PRO A 181 11.54 -4.22 1.33
CA PRO A 181 11.87 -5.51 1.96
C PRO A 181 10.77 -6.55 1.75
N THR A 182 9.53 -6.08 1.68
CA THR A 182 8.31 -6.88 1.45
C THR A 182 8.34 -7.60 0.10
N ALA A 183 8.61 -6.88 -0.98
CA ALA A 183 8.70 -7.47 -2.33
C ALA A 183 9.88 -8.44 -2.44
N ALA A 184 11.05 -8.06 -1.90
CA ALA A 184 12.25 -8.90 -1.92
C ALA A 184 12.08 -10.19 -1.10
N ALA A 185 11.43 -10.12 0.07
CA ALA A 185 11.16 -11.30 0.90
C ALA A 185 10.21 -12.28 0.20
N TYR A 186 9.16 -11.77 -0.43
CA TYR A 186 8.22 -12.59 -1.19
C TYR A 186 8.88 -13.21 -2.43
N PHE A 187 9.73 -12.46 -3.12
CA PHE A 187 10.51 -12.99 -4.24
C PHE A 187 11.36 -14.18 -3.79
N ASN A 188 12.11 -14.05 -2.70
CA ASN A 188 12.93 -15.14 -2.15
C ASN A 188 12.10 -16.36 -1.72
N LEU A 189 10.88 -16.13 -1.18
CA LEU A 189 9.95 -17.20 -0.81
C LEU A 189 9.50 -18.00 -2.04
N THR A 190 9.22 -17.32 -3.15
CA THR A 190 8.67 -17.93 -4.37
C THR A 190 9.75 -18.41 -5.35
N HIS A 191 11.00 -17.94 -5.20
CA HIS A 191 12.14 -18.28 -6.04
C HIS A 191 13.37 -18.68 -5.20
N PRO A 192 13.28 -19.78 -4.43
CA PRO A 192 14.36 -20.18 -3.50
C PRO A 192 15.67 -20.53 -4.21
N ASP A 193 15.61 -20.96 -5.46
CA ASP A 193 16.76 -21.24 -6.35
C ASP A 193 17.47 -19.97 -6.85
N LYS A 194 16.82 -18.83 -6.80
CA LYS A 194 17.30 -17.51 -7.22
C LYS A 194 17.34 -16.52 -6.06
N ALA A 195 17.49 -17.01 -4.83
CA ALA A 195 17.45 -16.17 -3.64
C ALA A 195 18.46 -15.03 -3.68
N LEU A 196 18.02 -13.85 -3.30
CA LEU A 196 18.79 -12.61 -3.24
C LEU A 196 19.10 -12.25 -1.80
N ARG A 197 20.22 -11.58 -1.56
CA ARG A 197 20.52 -10.99 -0.26
C ARG A 197 19.80 -9.66 -0.14
N ILE A 198 18.95 -9.55 0.89
CA ILE A 198 18.21 -8.34 1.23
C ILE A 198 19.04 -7.60 2.28
N LEU A 199 19.48 -6.38 1.97
CA LEU A 199 20.22 -5.57 2.92
C LEU A 199 19.27 -5.01 3.99
N ALA A 200 19.81 -4.69 5.17
CA ALA A 200 19.02 -4.01 6.20
C ALA A 200 18.61 -2.60 5.72
N LEU A 201 17.52 -2.07 6.25
CA LEU A 201 17.15 -0.68 6.04
C LEU A 201 18.29 0.23 6.48
N ASP A 202 18.65 1.19 5.63
CA ASP A 202 19.73 2.14 5.93
C ASP A 202 19.16 3.30 6.78
N GLU A 203 19.39 3.24 8.09
CA GLU A 203 18.91 4.25 9.03
C GLU A 203 19.49 5.66 8.77
N SER A 204 20.60 5.77 8.03
CA SER A 204 21.16 7.06 7.64
C SER A 204 20.40 7.72 6.49
N GLU A 205 19.49 6.99 5.84
CA GLU A 205 18.69 7.44 4.71
C GLU A 205 17.22 7.63 5.15
N ALA A 206 16.98 8.66 5.95
CA ALA A 206 15.65 8.88 6.55
C ALA A 206 14.50 8.87 5.55
N ILE A 207 14.71 9.42 4.34
CA ILE A 207 13.71 9.47 3.27
C ILE A 207 13.35 8.08 2.71
N LEU A 208 14.23 7.09 2.87
CA LEU A 208 14.01 5.70 2.43
C LEU A 208 13.37 4.82 3.52
N ASN A 209 13.01 5.41 4.67
CA ASN A 209 12.46 4.68 5.80
C ASN A 209 11.19 5.37 6.29
N TRP A 210 10.12 4.62 6.45
CA TRP A 210 8.84 5.15 6.94
C TRP A 210 8.06 4.10 7.72
N ASN A 211 7.16 4.58 8.56
CA ASN A 211 6.13 3.75 9.14
C ASN A 211 4.96 3.62 8.17
N VAL A 212 4.19 2.54 8.27
CA VAL A 212 2.97 2.34 7.50
C VAL A 212 1.75 2.26 8.40
N ALA A 213 0.63 2.71 7.86
CA ALA A 213 -0.65 2.80 8.54
C ALA A 213 -1.81 2.35 7.62
N VAL A 214 -2.98 2.23 8.19
CA VAL A 214 -4.23 2.14 7.43
C VAL A 214 -4.63 3.54 6.99
N GLY A 215 -4.74 3.75 5.69
CA GLY A 215 -5.33 4.96 5.12
C GLY A 215 -6.84 4.83 5.09
N MET A 216 -7.54 5.90 5.43
CA MET A 216 -9.00 5.96 5.45
C MET A 216 -9.49 7.11 4.58
N VAL A 217 -10.46 6.82 3.71
CA VAL A 217 -11.04 7.83 2.81
C VAL A 217 -12.12 8.60 3.57
N ARG A 218 -11.80 9.81 4.05
CA ARG A 218 -12.72 10.70 4.77
C ARG A 218 -13.49 10.01 5.93
N PRO A 219 -12.81 9.40 6.90
CA PRO A 219 -13.47 8.74 8.02
C PRO A 219 -14.09 9.77 8.97
N ASP A 220 -15.15 9.37 9.69
CA ASP A 220 -15.52 10.04 10.95
C ASP A 220 -14.55 9.62 12.08
N THR A 221 -14.69 10.26 13.24
CA THR A 221 -13.87 9.93 14.41
C THR A 221 -14.10 8.49 14.86
N ALA A 222 -15.34 8.01 14.82
CA ALA A 222 -15.70 6.66 15.25
C ALA A 222 -15.04 5.59 14.38
N LEU A 223 -14.96 5.77 13.05
CA LEU A 223 -14.27 4.82 12.17
C LEU A 223 -12.77 4.83 12.45
N ARG A 224 -12.18 6.01 12.65
CA ARG A 224 -10.74 6.13 12.93
C ARG A 224 -10.36 5.42 14.22
N ASP A 225 -11.10 5.69 15.29
CA ASP A 225 -10.87 5.10 16.61
C ASP A 225 -11.07 3.57 16.54
N ALA A 226 -12.12 3.10 15.86
CA ALA A 226 -12.36 1.67 15.66
C ALA A 226 -11.22 0.99 14.89
N ILE A 227 -10.69 1.59 13.83
CA ILE A 227 -9.54 1.03 13.08
C ILE A 227 -8.28 0.99 13.95
N ASP A 228 -8.01 2.05 14.71
CA ASP A 228 -6.85 2.08 15.62
C ASP A 228 -6.93 0.98 16.68
N GLU A 229 -8.09 0.79 17.33
CA GLU A 229 -8.32 -0.27 18.31
C GLU A 229 -8.21 -1.67 17.69
N ILE A 230 -8.76 -1.86 16.48
CA ILE A 230 -8.69 -3.13 15.77
C ILE A 230 -7.24 -3.47 15.44
N MET A 231 -6.49 -2.53 14.88
CA MET A 231 -5.10 -2.76 14.53
C MET A 231 -4.24 -3.06 15.75
N GLU A 232 -4.51 -2.42 16.89
CA GLU A 232 -3.84 -2.71 18.15
C GLU A 232 -4.12 -4.16 18.63
N ARG A 233 -5.39 -4.62 18.57
CA ARG A 233 -5.75 -6.01 18.89
C ARG A 233 -5.11 -7.02 17.94
N LEU A 234 -5.18 -6.80 16.63
CA LEU A 234 -4.60 -7.70 15.63
C LEU A 234 -3.08 -7.80 15.71
N ARG A 235 -2.41 -6.76 16.21
CA ARG A 235 -0.98 -6.81 16.54
C ARG A 235 -0.75 -7.58 17.84
N ALA A 236 -1.51 -7.28 18.88
CA ALA A 236 -1.34 -7.89 20.20
C ALA A 236 -1.57 -9.40 20.18
N ASP A 237 -2.50 -9.89 19.35
CA ASP A 237 -2.78 -11.34 19.20
C ASP A 237 -1.90 -12.04 18.16
N GLY A 238 -0.97 -11.32 17.51
CA GLY A 238 -0.05 -11.81 16.50
C GLY A 238 -0.70 -12.09 15.14
N THR A 239 -1.92 -11.62 14.88
CA THR A 239 -2.59 -11.83 13.59
C THR A 239 -1.87 -11.11 12.46
N VAL A 240 -1.40 -9.88 12.69
CA VAL A 240 -0.63 -9.12 11.70
C VAL A 240 0.63 -9.90 11.30
N GLU A 241 1.42 -10.32 12.28
CA GLU A 241 2.66 -11.08 12.03
C GLU A 241 2.41 -12.40 11.31
N ARG A 242 1.34 -13.13 11.66
CA ARG A 242 0.98 -14.39 10.99
C ARG A 242 0.62 -14.19 9.52
N ILE A 243 -0.12 -13.13 9.20
CA ILE A 243 -0.49 -12.79 7.83
C ILE A 243 0.75 -12.49 6.99
N TYR A 244 1.59 -11.58 7.46
CA TYR A 244 2.79 -11.16 6.71
C TYR A 244 3.81 -12.30 6.57
N ARG A 245 3.99 -13.12 7.61
CA ARG A 245 4.92 -14.26 7.59
C ARG A 245 4.57 -15.29 6.52
N ARG A 246 3.31 -15.47 6.15
CA ARG A 246 2.92 -16.35 5.03
C ARG A 246 3.49 -15.89 3.68
N TYR A 247 3.82 -14.62 3.57
CA TYR A 247 4.48 -14.03 2.40
C TYR A 247 5.98 -13.85 2.59
N GLY A 248 6.57 -14.52 3.59
CA GLY A 248 8.01 -14.42 3.89
C GLY A 248 8.44 -13.12 4.57
N ILE A 249 7.50 -12.25 4.94
CA ILE A 249 7.77 -10.92 5.44
C ILE A 249 7.94 -10.95 6.97
N ILE A 250 9.05 -10.37 7.44
CA ILE A 250 9.32 -10.16 8.87
C ILE A 250 9.11 -8.67 9.17
N LEU A 251 8.14 -8.36 10.01
CA LEU A 251 7.78 -6.99 10.35
C LEU A 251 8.78 -6.37 11.33
N GLN A 252 9.08 -5.09 11.13
CA GLN A 252 9.80 -4.26 12.08
C GLN A 252 8.80 -3.37 12.84
N SER A 253 9.02 -3.18 14.14
CA SER A 253 8.17 -2.29 14.94
C SER A 253 8.27 -0.85 14.45
N PRO A 254 7.15 -0.09 14.49
CA PRO A 254 7.17 1.35 14.21
C PRO A 254 8.16 2.10 15.13
N LYS A 255 8.73 3.18 14.62
CA LYS A 255 9.58 4.11 15.39
C LYS A 255 8.85 5.43 15.61
#